data_a02bc385428f31523410522e75ab8152
#
_entry.id   a02bc385428f31523410522e75ab8152
#
_cell.length_a   1.000
_cell.length_b   1.000
_cell.length_c   1.000
_cell.angle_alpha   90.00
_cell.angle_beta   90.00
_cell.angle_gamma   90.00
#
_symmetry.space_group_name_H-M   'P 1'
#
loop_
_entity.id
_entity.type
_entity.pdbx_description
1 polymer ?
#
loop_
_entity_poly.entity_id
_entity_poly.type
_entity_poly.pdbx_seq_one_letter_code
_entity_poly.pdbx_strand_id
1 'polypeptide(L)'
;MPWAWWKSNGIDRCAAARRASVARAIALAVVLAPLGACSTITDLFNKDDDSAVIEEPADKLYNEGLYLLNDKQEYKSAAKKFEEVDRQHPYSDWARKSLIMSAFAYYQGGDYDESISAAKRYVALHPGSPDAAYAQFLIGSSYFDRIPDISRDQERTEKAVAELDEVVRKFPNTEYAIAAKKKIDIARDQLAGKEVDIGRWYMQKKDYTGAINRFKVVVTRYQTTRHVEEALMRLTEAYMTLGIVDEAQTSAAVLGHNFPDSPWYQDAYNLVKARGLEPSENKNSWISRAFKAI
;
A
#
# COMPACT_ATOMS: atom_id res chain seq x y z
N MET A 1 -48.02 19.44 20.79
CA MET A 1 -49.36 20.16 20.76
C MET A 1 -49.38 21.05 19.56
N PRO A 2 -50.51 21.21 18.95
CA PRO A 2 -50.94 20.49 17.74
C PRO A 2 -51.58 21.44 16.73
N TRP A 3 -52.17 20.84 15.68
CA TRP A 3 -53.33 21.26 14.89
C TRP A 3 -53.05 22.13 13.67
N ALA A 4 -53.37 21.73 12.52
CA ALA A 4 -54.50 21.04 11.87
C ALA A 4 -55.29 22.00 10.95
N TRP A 5 -55.64 21.46 9.81
CA TRP A 5 -56.94 21.55 9.14
C TRP A 5 -57.27 22.86 8.40
N TRP A 6 -57.81 22.92 7.28
CA TRP A 6 -58.86 22.24 6.53
C TRP A 6 -59.36 23.12 5.37
N LYS A 7 -59.84 22.47 4.34
CA LYS A 7 -60.98 22.80 3.44
C LYS A 7 -60.76 23.89 2.37
N SER A 8 -61.33 23.80 1.23
CA SER A 8 -62.26 22.87 0.54
C SER A 8 -62.63 23.45 -0.82
N ASN A 9 -63.00 22.55 -1.67
CA ASN A 9 -64.09 22.62 -2.60
C ASN A 9 -64.15 23.64 -3.74
N GLY A 10 -64.16 23.14 -4.92
CA GLY A 10 -65.39 23.16 -5.69
C GLY A 10 -65.24 24.02 -6.95
N ILE A 11 -65.83 23.50 -7.98
CA ILE A 11 -66.13 24.15 -9.26
C ILE A 11 -65.04 23.83 -10.31
N ASP A 12 -65.31 22.87 -11.14
CA ASP A 12 -65.73 23.01 -12.52
C ASP A 12 -65.78 21.63 -13.23
N ARG A 13 -66.97 21.08 -13.26
CA ARG A 13 -67.30 19.86 -14.04
C ARG A 13 -67.66 20.14 -15.49
N CYS A 14 -67.34 21.32 -16.05
CA CYS A 14 -67.75 21.68 -17.42
C CYS A 14 -66.64 21.80 -18.47
N ALA A 15 -65.36 21.58 -18.10
CA ALA A 15 -64.28 21.71 -19.07
C ALA A 15 -63.74 20.33 -19.62
N ALA A 16 -64.30 19.23 -19.18
CA ALA A 16 -63.79 17.88 -19.54
C ALA A 16 -64.34 17.35 -20.90
N ALA A 17 -65.43 17.91 -21.45
CA ALA A 17 -66.00 17.33 -22.65
C ALA A 17 -65.44 17.88 -23.99
N ARG A 18 -64.72 18.99 -23.98
CA ARG A 18 -64.11 19.54 -25.23
C ARG A 18 -62.61 19.11 -25.45
N ARG A 19 -61.98 18.54 -24.46
CA ARG A 19 -60.57 18.08 -24.62
C ARG A 19 -60.45 16.63 -25.12
N ALA A 20 -61.49 15.85 -25.09
CA ALA A 20 -61.51 14.46 -25.54
C ALA A 20 -61.59 14.27 -27.07
N SER A 21 -62.12 15.27 -27.81
CA SER A 21 -62.22 15.20 -29.27
C SER A 21 -60.95 15.61 -30.02
N VAL A 22 -60.15 16.53 -29.45
CA VAL A 22 -58.89 16.96 -30.05
C VAL A 22 -57.77 15.93 -29.78
N ALA A 23 -57.77 15.25 -28.64
CA ALA A 23 -56.80 14.21 -28.31
C ALA A 23 -56.97 12.94 -29.16
N ARG A 24 -58.21 12.62 -29.63
CA ARG A 24 -58.44 11.47 -30.52
C ARG A 24 -58.04 11.75 -31.97
N ALA A 25 -58.06 12.98 -32.43
CA ALA A 25 -57.59 13.36 -33.77
C ALA A 25 -56.06 13.38 -33.87
N ILE A 26 -55.35 13.71 -32.78
CA ILE A 26 -53.91 13.71 -32.73
C ILE A 26 -53.35 12.26 -32.60
N ALA A 27 -54.06 11.38 -31.89
CA ALA A 27 -53.65 9.97 -31.75
C ALA A 27 -53.76 9.17 -33.06
N LEU A 28 -54.70 9.52 -33.99
CA LEU A 28 -54.81 8.83 -35.28
C LEU A 28 -53.80 9.35 -36.32
N ALA A 29 -53.29 10.58 -36.19
CA ALA A 29 -52.30 11.15 -37.09
C ALA A 29 -50.88 10.64 -36.83
N VAL A 30 -50.59 10.10 -35.63
CA VAL A 30 -49.29 9.55 -35.25
C VAL A 30 -49.09 8.10 -35.72
N VAL A 31 -50.16 7.38 -36.06
CA VAL A 31 -50.13 5.98 -36.51
C VAL A 31 -49.97 5.83 -38.02
N LEU A 32 -50.15 6.90 -38.80
CA LEU A 32 -50.10 6.88 -40.27
C LEU A 32 -48.95 7.68 -40.91
N ALA A 33 -48.00 8.17 -40.14
CA ALA A 33 -46.77 8.79 -40.69
C ALA A 33 -45.65 7.76 -40.73
N PRO A 34 -44.89 7.73 -41.75
CA PRO A 34 -44.76 6.66 -42.73
C PRO A 34 -43.51 5.80 -42.53
N LEU A 35 -43.58 4.64 -43.09
CA LEU A 35 -42.53 3.71 -43.47
C LEU A 35 -41.34 4.27 -44.28
N GLY A 36 -41.10 5.57 -44.24
CA GLY A 36 -40.03 6.23 -44.98
C GLY A 36 -38.89 6.79 -44.11
N ALA A 37 -38.94 6.67 -42.75
CA ALA A 37 -37.90 7.22 -41.87
C ALA A 37 -36.93 6.19 -41.32
N CYS A 38 -36.84 4.99 -41.92
CA CYS A 38 -35.86 3.96 -41.51
C CYS A 38 -34.44 4.24 -41.98
N SER A 39 -34.19 5.21 -42.86
CA SER A 39 -32.82 5.53 -43.32
C SER A 39 -32.09 6.53 -42.42
N THR A 40 -32.81 7.38 -41.69
CA THR A 40 -32.19 8.41 -40.84
C THR A 40 -31.87 7.95 -39.42
N ILE A 41 -32.48 6.84 -38.97
CA ILE A 41 -32.15 6.25 -37.65
C ILE A 41 -30.97 5.32 -37.77
N THR A 42 -30.76 4.64 -38.89
CA THR A 42 -29.55 3.87 -39.15
C THR A 42 -28.31 4.75 -39.23
N ASP A 43 -28.38 5.98 -39.72
CA ASP A 43 -27.23 6.88 -39.73
C ASP A 43 -26.90 7.48 -38.32
N LEU A 44 -27.82 7.40 -37.36
CA LEU A 44 -27.54 7.81 -35.98
C LEU A 44 -26.93 6.69 -35.15
N PHE A 45 -27.15 5.43 -35.55
CA PHE A 45 -26.54 4.25 -34.91
C PHE A 45 -25.37 3.67 -35.73
N ASN A 46 -25.26 4.01 -37.00
CA ASN A 46 -24.09 3.82 -37.83
C ASN A 46 -23.26 5.12 -37.87
N LYS A 47 -23.00 5.69 -36.73
CA LYS A 47 -21.68 6.25 -36.51
C LYS A 47 -20.80 5.05 -36.22
N ASP A 48 -20.63 4.23 -37.25
CA ASP A 48 -19.45 3.41 -37.40
C ASP A 48 -18.30 4.40 -37.32
N ASP A 49 -17.80 4.58 -36.11
CA ASP A 49 -16.44 4.99 -35.87
C ASP A 49 -15.58 3.82 -36.40
N ASP A 50 -15.71 3.60 -37.70
CA ASP A 50 -14.79 2.83 -38.52
C ASP A 50 -13.49 3.66 -38.67
N SER A 51 -13.01 4.22 -37.56
CA SER A 51 -11.59 4.25 -37.35
C SER A 51 -11.23 2.75 -37.15
N ALA A 52 -11.04 2.04 -38.28
CA ALA A 52 -10.33 0.79 -38.29
C ALA A 52 -9.15 1.01 -37.35
N VAL A 53 -9.18 0.41 -36.15
CA VAL A 53 -8.04 0.46 -35.26
C VAL A 53 -6.95 -0.21 -36.06
N ILE A 54 -6.09 0.61 -36.69
CA ILE A 54 -4.96 0.09 -37.44
C ILE A 54 -4.11 -0.61 -36.40
N GLU A 55 -4.24 -1.93 -36.31
CA GLU A 55 -3.41 -2.73 -35.43
C GLU A 55 -1.97 -2.52 -35.86
N GLU A 56 -1.24 -1.76 -35.03
CA GLU A 56 0.18 -1.61 -35.22
C GLU A 56 0.91 -2.90 -34.84
N PRO A 57 1.95 -3.31 -35.54
CA PRO A 57 2.74 -4.48 -35.17
C PRO A 57 3.25 -4.39 -33.73
N ALA A 58 3.18 -5.50 -33.00
CA ALA A 58 3.55 -5.55 -31.58
C ALA A 58 4.98 -5.09 -31.29
N ASP A 59 5.92 -5.47 -32.19
CA ASP A 59 7.33 -5.06 -32.12
C ASP A 59 7.51 -3.56 -32.32
N LYS A 60 6.72 -2.95 -33.21
CA LYS A 60 6.75 -1.50 -33.44
C LYS A 60 6.31 -0.73 -32.23
N LEU A 61 5.14 -1.09 -31.66
CA LEU A 61 4.61 -0.47 -30.44
C LEU A 61 5.58 -0.63 -29.26
N TYR A 62 6.18 -1.82 -29.12
CA TYR A 62 7.15 -2.09 -28.06
C TYR A 62 8.40 -1.21 -28.21
N ASN A 63 8.96 -1.11 -29.42
CA ASN A 63 10.14 -0.29 -29.71
C ASN A 63 9.84 1.21 -29.53
N GLU A 64 8.63 1.66 -29.84
CA GLU A 64 8.19 3.04 -29.56
C GLU A 64 8.13 3.30 -28.06
N GLY A 65 7.61 2.34 -27.27
CA GLY A 65 7.66 2.38 -25.81
C GLY A 65 9.08 2.47 -25.27
N LEU A 66 10.02 1.67 -25.83
CA LEU A 66 11.44 1.74 -25.44
C LEU A 66 12.08 3.09 -25.78
N TYR A 67 11.78 3.66 -26.92
CA TYR A 67 12.26 4.97 -27.33
C TYR A 67 11.78 6.06 -26.38
N LEU A 68 10.49 6.05 -26.04
CA LEU A 68 9.92 7.00 -25.05
C LEU A 68 10.55 6.83 -23.66
N LEU A 69 10.83 5.59 -23.26
CA LEU A 69 11.42 5.27 -21.97
C LEU A 69 12.89 5.73 -21.87
N ASN A 70 13.71 5.37 -22.85
CA ASN A 70 15.16 5.51 -22.75
C ASN A 70 15.67 6.86 -23.30
N ASP A 71 15.13 7.30 -24.44
CA ASP A 71 15.63 8.49 -25.12
C ASP A 71 14.89 9.77 -24.71
N LYS A 72 13.56 9.66 -24.49
CA LYS A 72 12.72 10.82 -24.12
C LYS A 72 12.50 10.94 -22.63
N GLN A 73 12.64 9.83 -21.87
CA GLN A 73 12.29 9.76 -20.45
C GLN A 73 10.84 10.15 -20.16
N GLU A 74 9.97 9.92 -21.14
CA GLU A 74 8.53 10.11 -21.04
C GLU A 74 7.87 8.85 -20.46
N TYR A 75 8.13 8.58 -19.20
CA TYR A 75 7.80 7.33 -18.53
C TYR A 75 6.33 6.94 -18.65
N LYS A 76 5.42 7.89 -18.42
CA LYS A 76 3.98 7.65 -18.49
C LYS A 76 3.52 7.35 -19.92
N SER A 77 4.08 8.04 -20.91
CA SER A 77 3.80 7.78 -22.34
C SER A 77 4.34 6.42 -22.74
N ALA A 78 5.55 6.06 -22.28
CA ALA A 78 6.15 4.75 -22.50
C ALA A 78 5.29 3.63 -21.91
N ALA A 79 4.85 3.77 -20.67
CA ALA A 79 3.98 2.80 -20.00
C ALA A 79 2.70 2.55 -20.79
N LYS A 80 2.03 3.60 -21.28
CA LYS A 80 0.83 3.47 -22.12
C LYS A 80 1.09 2.76 -23.44
N LYS A 81 2.26 2.98 -24.07
CA LYS A 81 2.62 2.25 -25.28
C LYS A 81 2.83 0.76 -25.00
N PHE A 82 3.44 0.41 -23.89
CA PHE A 82 3.55 -0.99 -23.46
C PHE A 82 2.19 -1.61 -23.13
N GLU A 83 1.28 -0.89 -22.50
CA GLU A 83 -0.10 -1.35 -22.26
C GLU A 83 -0.86 -1.55 -23.57
N GLU A 84 -0.60 -0.71 -24.58
CA GLU A 84 -1.19 -0.84 -25.91
C GLU A 84 -0.77 -2.14 -26.60
N VAL A 85 0.49 -2.57 -26.44
CA VAL A 85 0.95 -3.89 -26.93
C VAL A 85 0.13 -5.02 -26.30
N ASP A 86 -0.06 -4.99 -25.00
CA ASP A 86 -0.85 -6.02 -24.29
C ASP A 86 -2.32 -5.99 -24.72
N ARG A 87 -2.87 -4.80 -24.99
CA ARG A 87 -4.26 -4.64 -25.45
C ARG A 87 -4.50 -5.15 -26.86
N GLN A 88 -3.60 -4.81 -27.82
CA GLN A 88 -3.77 -5.19 -29.23
C GLN A 88 -3.30 -6.63 -29.50
N HIS A 89 -2.28 -7.10 -28.81
CA HIS A 89 -1.62 -8.39 -29.04
C HIS A 89 -1.48 -9.23 -27.77
N PRO A 90 -2.56 -9.54 -27.03
CA PRO A 90 -2.51 -10.09 -25.66
C PRO A 90 -1.86 -11.47 -25.55
N TYR A 91 -1.79 -12.22 -26.67
CA TYR A 91 -1.23 -13.58 -26.71
C TYR A 91 0.18 -13.63 -27.30
N SER A 92 0.78 -12.47 -27.59
CA SER A 92 2.13 -12.38 -28.15
C SER A 92 3.20 -12.46 -27.07
N ASP A 93 4.39 -12.90 -27.43
CA ASP A 93 5.56 -12.82 -26.55
C ASP A 93 5.89 -11.36 -26.16
N TRP A 94 5.50 -10.41 -27.01
CA TRP A 94 5.64 -8.99 -26.76
C TRP A 94 4.71 -8.49 -25.64
N ALA A 95 3.49 -9.04 -25.54
CA ALA A 95 2.55 -8.67 -24.47
C ALA A 95 3.13 -8.94 -23.08
N ARG A 96 3.72 -10.13 -22.89
CA ARG A 96 4.36 -10.48 -21.62
C ARG A 96 5.50 -9.54 -21.27
N LYS A 97 6.38 -9.23 -22.25
CA LYS A 97 7.48 -8.28 -22.06
C LYS A 97 6.97 -6.86 -21.81
N SER A 98 5.95 -6.45 -22.54
CA SER A 98 5.34 -5.12 -22.40
C SER A 98 4.70 -4.93 -21.05
N LEU A 99 4.04 -5.93 -20.49
CA LEU A 99 3.40 -5.84 -19.17
C LEU A 99 4.42 -5.58 -18.06
N ILE A 100 5.59 -6.22 -18.08
CA ILE A 100 6.64 -5.92 -17.09
C ILE A 100 7.29 -4.56 -17.37
N MET A 101 7.44 -4.17 -18.63
CA MET A 101 8.00 -2.88 -19.00
C MET A 101 7.07 -1.71 -18.67
N SER A 102 5.74 -1.89 -18.75
CA SER A 102 4.78 -0.88 -18.29
C SER A 102 4.89 -0.66 -16.79
N ALA A 103 4.98 -1.75 -15.98
CA ALA A 103 5.20 -1.65 -14.54
C ALA A 103 6.50 -0.90 -14.21
N PHE A 104 7.59 -1.21 -14.91
CA PHE A 104 8.86 -0.52 -14.77
C PHE A 104 8.79 0.97 -15.17
N ALA A 105 8.15 1.27 -16.28
CA ALA A 105 8.01 2.65 -16.76
C ALA A 105 7.20 3.50 -15.79
N TYR A 106 6.09 2.98 -15.27
CA TYR A 106 5.33 3.66 -14.21
C TYR A 106 6.15 3.87 -12.94
N TYR A 107 6.94 2.86 -12.53
CA TYR A 107 7.82 2.99 -11.38
C TYR A 107 8.85 4.11 -11.57
N GLN A 108 9.51 4.18 -12.73
CA GLN A 108 10.47 5.23 -13.06
C GLN A 108 9.82 6.62 -13.12
N GLY A 109 8.57 6.68 -13.52
CA GLY A 109 7.78 7.92 -13.56
C GLY A 109 7.26 8.38 -12.20
N GLY A 110 7.39 7.54 -11.15
CA GLY A 110 6.79 7.82 -9.83
C GLY A 110 5.29 7.56 -9.75
N ASP A 111 4.69 7.01 -10.81
CA ASP A 111 3.29 6.57 -10.87
C ASP A 111 3.17 5.19 -10.18
N TYR A 112 3.44 5.17 -8.85
CA TYR A 112 3.63 3.92 -8.10
C TYR A 112 2.37 3.05 -7.98
N ASP A 113 1.18 3.62 -8.00
CA ASP A 113 -0.07 2.84 -7.90
C ASP A 113 -0.33 2.07 -9.20
N GLU A 114 -0.06 2.69 -10.34
CA GLU A 114 -0.10 2.08 -11.66
C GLU A 114 0.97 1.00 -11.80
N SER A 115 2.20 1.27 -11.33
CA SER A 115 3.28 0.29 -11.28
C SER A 115 2.89 -0.95 -10.48
N ILE A 116 2.33 -0.78 -9.28
CA ILE A 116 1.85 -1.88 -8.44
C ILE A 116 0.76 -2.67 -9.16
N SER A 117 -0.18 -2.00 -9.83
CA SER A 117 -1.28 -2.65 -10.54
C SER A 117 -0.76 -3.50 -11.70
N ALA A 118 0.11 -2.94 -12.55
CA ALA A 118 0.70 -3.65 -13.69
C ALA A 118 1.58 -4.83 -13.22
N ALA A 119 2.41 -4.61 -12.19
CA ALA A 119 3.27 -5.66 -11.64
C ALA A 119 2.46 -6.80 -10.98
N LYS A 120 1.39 -6.50 -10.24
CA LYS A 120 0.48 -7.52 -9.68
C LYS A 120 -0.20 -8.33 -10.78
N ARG A 121 -0.63 -7.68 -11.85
CA ARG A 121 -1.18 -8.36 -13.02
C ARG A 121 -0.14 -9.29 -13.64
N TYR A 122 1.12 -8.85 -13.79
CA TYR A 122 2.20 -9.71 -14.29
C TYR A 122 2.40 -10.95 -13.43
N VAL A 123 2.52 -10.80 -12.12
CA VAL A 123 2.72 -11.92 -11.17
C VAL A 123 1.55 -12.90 -11.21
N ALA A 124 0.32 -12.39 -11.37
CA ALA A 124 -0.88 -13.22 -11.45
C ALA A 124 -0.95 -14.04 -12.75
N LEU A 125 -0.57 -13.44 -13.89
CA LEU A 125 -0.64 -14.09 -15.20
C LEU A 125 0.58 -14.99 -15.48
N HIS A 126 1.76 -14.65 -14.94
CA HIS A 126 3.02 -15.30 -15.25
C HIS A 126 3.84 -15.66 -14.00
N PRO A 127 3.26 -16.41 -13.02
CA PRO A 127 3.92 -16.66 -11.73
C PRO A 127 5.21 -17.49 -11.85
N GLY A 128 5.34 -18.30 -12.90
CA GLY A 128 6.52 -19.13 -13.19
C GLY A 128 7.55 -18.47 -14.12
N SER A 129 7.34 -17.22 -14.50
CA SER A 129 8.29 -16.50 -15.37
C SER A 129 9.57 -16.13 -14.59
N PRO A 130 10.75 -16.13 -15.27
CA PRO A 130 11.96 -15.59 -14.68
C PRO A 130 11.82 -14.15 -14.16
N ASP A 131 10.99 -13.35 -14.83
CA ASP A 131 10.75 -11.95 -14.48
C ASP A 131 9.75 -11.76 -13.32
N ALA A 132 9.11 -12.85 -12.82
CA ALA A 132 8.15 -12.77 -11.73
C ALA A 132 8.80 -12.24 -10.43
N ALA A 133 10.07 -12.57 -10.20
CA ALA A 133 10.84 -12.05 -9.07
C ALA A 133 11.00 -10.52 -9.16
N TYR A 134 11.29 -10.03 -10.35
CA TYR A 134 11.40 -8.59 -10.60
C TYR A 134 10.06 -7.86 -10.47
N ALA A 135 9.00 -8.43 -11.02
CA ALA A 135 7.66 -7.87 -10.88
C ALA A 135 7.24 -7.75 -9.39
N GLN A 136 7.45 -8.82 -8.59
CA GLN A 136 7.17 -8.79 -7.17
C GLN A 136 8.06 -7.76 -6.44
N PHE A 137 9.32 -7.63 -6.84
CA PHE A 137 10.23 -6.62 -6.29
C PHE A 137 9.78 -5.18 -6.62
N LEU A 138 9.25 -4.92 -7.81
CA LEU A 138 8.68 -3.62 -8.18
C LEU A 138 7.49 -3.24 -7.30
N ILE A 139 6.62 -4.20 -6.96
CA ILE A 139 5.49 -3.96 -6.03
C ILE A 139 6.02 -3.48 -4.69
N GLY A 140 6.94 -4.23 -4.09
CA GLY A 140 7.52 -3.88 -2.79
C GLY A 140 8.30 -2.57 -2.82
N SER A 141 9.08 -2.32 -3.90
CA SER A 141 9.84 -1.08 -4.09
C SER A 141 8.93 0.13 -4.26
N SER A 142 7.80 0.00 -4.96
CA SER A 142 6.81 1.08 -5.12
C SER A 142 6.17 1.51 -3.80
N TYR A 143 5.97 0.58 -2.87
CA TYR A 143 5.56 0.92 -1.50
C TYR A 143 6.71 1.52 -0.71
N PHE A 144 7.93 0.98 -0.85
CA PHE A 144 9.12 1.42 -0.12
C PHE A 144 9.49 2.88 -0.45
N ASP A 145 9.48 3.25 -1.72
CA ASP A 145 9.87 4.60 -2.15
C ASP A 145 8.84 5.68 -1.75
N ARG A 146 7.67 5.25 -1.24
CA ARG A 146 6.63 6.11 -0.66
C ARG A 146 6.55 6.03 0.87
N ILE A 147 7.58 5.49 1.54
CA ILE A 147 7.62 5.46 3.01
C ILE A 147 7.58 6.89 3.54
N PRO A 148 6.60 7.23 4.39
CA PRO A 148 6.48 8.58 4.93
C PRO A 148 7.46 8.82 6.08
N ASP A 149 7.53 10.05 6.55
CA ASP A 149 8.21 10.39 7.80
C ASP A 149 7.69 9.56 8.98
N ILE A 150 8.55 9.30 9.97
CA ILE A 150 8.27 8.50 11.17
C ILE A 150 7.06 9.01 11.97
N SER A 151 6.78 10.31 11.92
CA SER A 151 5.64 10.92 12.62
C SER A 151 4.29 10.59 12.00
N ARG A 152 4.28 10.14 10.74
CA ARG A 152 3.07 9.84 9.97
C ARG A 152 2.64 8.38 10.13
N ASP A 153 1.50 8.05 9.51
CA ASP A 153 1.01 6.67 9.42
C ASP A 153 1.98 5.78 8.62
N GLN A 154 2.26 4.57 9.15
CA GLN A 154 3.25 3.64 8.61
C GLN A 154 2.62 2.47 7.81
N GLU A 155 1.35 2.52 7.43
CA GLU A 155 0.68 1.46 6.66
C GLU A 155 1.44 1.11 5.37
N ARG A 156 1.99 2.13 4.69
CA ARG A 156 2.80 1.90 3.47
C ARG A 156 4.12 1.20 3.77
N THR A 157 4.74 1.51 4.90
CA THR A 157 5.97 0.85 5.35
C THR A 157 5.71 -0.62 5.65
N GLU A 158 4.59 -0.93 6.30
CA GLU A 158 4.18 -2.32 6.57
C GLU A 158 3.90 -3.07 5.27
N LYS A 159 3.21 -2.46 4.30
CA LYS A 159 2.99 -3.03 2.96
C LYS A 159 4.31 -3.27 2.22
N ALA A 160 5.26 -2.33 2.29
CA ALA A 160 6.57 -2.50 1.69
C ALA A 160 7.29 -3.74 2.26
N VAL A 161 7.31 -3.88 3.59
CA VAL A 161 7.91 -5.06 4.24
C VAL A 161 7.22 -6.34 3.79
N ALA A 162 5.88 -6.39 3.80
CA ALA A 162 5.14 -7.58 3.43
C ALA A 162 5.40 -8.01 1.98
N GLU A 163 5.34 -7.09 1.02
CA GLU A 163 5.57 -7.42 -0.40
C GLU A 163 7.04 -7.76 -0.70
N LEU A 164 8.00 -7.14 0.00
CA LEU A 164 9.42 -7.48 -0.14
C LEU A 164 9.76 -8.82 0.54
N ASP A 165 9.14 -9.16 1.67
CA ASP A 165 9.27 -10.48 2.31
C ASP A 165 8.77 -11.59 1.36
N GLU A 166 7.72 -11.33 0.54
CA GLU A 166 7.27 -12.25 -0.50
C GLU A 166 8.37 -12.52 -1.55
N VAL A 167 9.15 -11.50 -1.94
CA VAL A 167 10.30 -11.70 -2.86
C VAL A 167 11.31 -12.65 -2.24
N VAL A 168 11.69 -12.39 -0.99
CA VAL A 168 12.68 -13.22 -0.28
C VAL A 168 12.22 -14.66 -0.11
N ARG A 169 10.92 -14.85 0.17
CA ARG A 169 10.33 -16.17 0.40
C ARG A 169 10.15 -16.97 -0.89
N LYS A 170 9.65 -16.34 -1.96
CA LYS A 170 9.33 -17.03 -3.22
C LYS A 170 10.54 -17.18 -4.15
N PHE A 171 11.45 -16.22 -4.11
CA PHE A 171 12.57 -16.13 -5.04
C PHE A 171 13.94 -15.97 -4.33
N PRO A 172 14.30 -16.83 -3.35
CA PRO A 172 15.42 -16.61 -2.42
C PRO A 172 16.79 -16.50 -3.08
N ASN A 173 16.97 -17.10 -4.26
CA ASN A 173 18.24 -17.17 -4.97
C ASN A 173 18.42 -16.09 -6.05
N THR A 174 17.61 -15.03 -6.02
CA THR A 174 17.68 -13.94 -6.98
C THR A 174 18.40 -12.71 -6.40
N GLU A 175 18.96 -11.89 -7.27
CA GLU A 175 19.49 -10.57 -6.89
C GLU A 175 18.43 -9.67 -6.26
N TYR A 176 17.17 -9.83 -6.69
CA TYR A 176 16.03 -9.10 -6.14
C TYR A 176 15.77 -9.48 -4.68
N ALA A 177 15.99 -10.72 -4.27
CA ALA A 177 15.88 -11.13 -2.88
C ALA A 177 16.95 -10.46 -2.00
N ILE A 178 18.17 -10.30 -2.53
CA ILE A 178 19.25 -9.60 -1.82
C ILE A 178 18.91 -8.11 -1.67
N ALA A 179 18.44 -7.49 -2.73
CA ALA A 179 18.02 -6.09 -2.72
C ALA A 179 16.79 -5.87 -1.80
N ALA A 180 15.82 -6.81 -1.83
CA ALA A 180 14.65 -6.79 -0.97
C ALA A 180 15.01 -6.83 0.51
N LYS A 181 15.95 -7.72 0.94
CA LYS A 181 16.42 -7.79 2.32
C LYS A 181 16.94 -6.45 2.83
N LYS A 182 17.75 -5.76 2.03
CA LYS A 182 18.25 -4.42 2.40
C LYS A 182 17.13 -3.39 2.58
N LYS A 183 16.14 -3.40 1.69
CA LYS A 183 14.98 -2.50 1.81
C LYS A 183 14.11 -2.87 3.02
N ILE A 184 13.95 -4.16 3.32
CA ILE A 184 13.23 -4.66 4.51
C ILE A 184 13.89 -4.16 5.79
N ASP A 185 15.23 -4.25 5.88
CA ASP A 185 15.95 -3.79 7.07
C ASP A 185 15.74 -2.29 7.30
N ILE A 186 15.80 -1.48 6.25
CA ILE A 186 15.52 -0.03 6.34
C ILE A 186 14.07 0.23 6.77
N ALA A 187 13.12 -0.49 6.17
CA ALA A 187 11.70 -0.32 6.49
C ALA A 187 11.38 -0.76 7.94
N ARG A 188 11.99 -1.85 8.41
CA ARG A 188 11.87 -2.31 9.80
C ARG A 188 12.48 -1.33 10.80
N ASP A 189 13.62 -0.71 10.44
CA ASP A 189 14.23 0.34 11.25
C ASP A 189 13.29 1.56 11.38
N GLN A 190 12.62 1.95 10.30
CA GLN A 190 11.60 3.01 10.31
C GLN A 190 10.41 2.65 11.23
N LEU A 191 9.89 1.43 11.15
CA LEU A 191 8.80 0.95 12.01
C LEU A 191 9.21 0.90 13.49
N ALA A 192 10.43 0.42 13.77
CA ALA A 192 10.97 0.40 15.13
C ALA A 192 11.13 1.81 15.69
N GLY A 193 11.64 2.73 14.89
CA GLY A 193 11.78 4.14 15.27
C GLY A 193 10.45 4.77 15.64
N LYS A 194 9.37 4.48 14.90
CA LYS A 194 8.01 4.93 15.22
C LYS A 194 7.56 4.44 16.61
N GLU A 195 7.77 3.17 16.92
CA GLU A 195 7.39 2.61 18.21
C GLU A 195 8.21 3.23 19.36
N VAL A 196 9.50 3.47 19.15
CA VAL A 196 10.36 4.17 20.13
C VAL A 196 9.89 5.59 20.36
N ASP A 197 9.56 6.32 19.30
CA ASP A 197 9.09 7.71 19.41
C ASP A 197 7.77 7.81 20.20
N ILE A 198 6.82 6.92 19.92
CA ILE A 198 5.58 6.81 20.71
C ILE A 198 5.89 6.42 22.15
N GLY A 199 6.82 5.49 22.38
CA GLY A 199 7.25 5.09 23.72
C GLY A 199 7.85 6.24 24.52
N ARG A 200 8.71 7.06 23.90
CA ARG A 200 9.28 8.28 24.51
C ARG A 200 8.18 9.27 24.89
N TRP A 201 7.18 9.46 24.03
CA TRP A 201 6.04 10.32 24.33
C TRP A 201 5.27 9.84 25.57
N TYR A 202 5.01 8.53 25.71
CA TYR A 202 4.38 7.96 26.91
C TYR A 202 5.25 8.13 28.15
N MET A 203 6.58 7.98 28.05
CA MET A 203 7.53 8.25 29.14
C MET A 203 7.41 9.70 29.63
N GLN A 204 7.37 10.68 28.71
CA GLN A 204 7.21 12.10 29.03
C GLN A 204 5.88 12.37 29.76
N LYS A 205 4.81 11.63 29.40
CA LYS A 205 3.50 11.70 30.05
C LYS A 205 3.42 10.91 31.36
N LYS A 206 4.53 10.24 31.76
CA LYS A 206 4.61 9.35 32.92
C LYS A 206 3.65 8.15 32.85
N ASP A 207 3.17 7.81 31.64
CA ASP A 207 2.44 6.58 31.39
C ASP A 207 3.45 5.45 31.05
N TYR A 208 4.06 4.93 32.11
CA TYR A 208 5.10 3.89 31.95
C TYR A 208 4.54 2.58 31.40
N THR A 209 3.27 2.27 31.65
CA THR A 209 2.62 1.07 31.10
C THR A 209 2.44 1.20 29.59
N GLY A 210 1.97 2.36 29.11
CA GLY A 210 1.90 2.67 27.68
C GLY A 210 3.27 2.60 27.00
N ALA A 211 4.31 3.19 27.64
CA ALA A 211 5.69 3.15 27.16
C ALA A 211 6.23 1.71 27.04
N ILE A 212 6.07 0.90 28.09
CA ILE A 212 6.49 -0.51 28.09
C ILE A 212 5.88 -1.28 26.93
N ASN A 213 4.59 -1.09 26.65
CA ASN A 213 3.93 -1.77 25.55
C ASN A 213 4.54 -1.41 24.20
N ARG A 214 4.95 -0.16 24.01
CA ARG A 214 5.62 0.28 22.77
C ARG A 214 7.03 -0.27 22.63
N PHE A 215 7.85 -0.14 23.66
CA PHE A 215 9.21 -0.70 23.64
C PHE A 215 9.20 -2.23 23.53
N LYS A 216 8.18 -2.91 24.09
CA LYS A 216 8.00 -4.35 23.91
C LYS A 216 7.84 -4.74 22.44
N VAL A 217 7.12 -3.95 21.64
CA VAL A 217 7.01 -4.20 20.19
C VAL A 217 8.39 -4.18 19.54
N VAL A 218 9.24 -3.21 19.89
CA VAL A 218 10.61 -3.11 19.35
C VAL A 218 11.42 -4.35 19.72
N VAL A 219 11.43 -4.70 21.00
CA VAL A 219 12.21 -5.84 21.55
C VAL A 219 11.72 -7.20 21.00
N THR A 220 10.45 -7.31 20.60
CA THR A 220 9.89 -8.58 20.11
C THR A 220 9.86 -8.73 18.60
N ARG A 221 9.75 -7.61 17.84
CA ARG A 221 9.57 -7.65 16.38
C ARG A 221 10.72 -7.05 15.58
N TYR A 222 11.53 -6.17 16.21
CA TYR A 222 12.52 -5.36 15.53
C TYR A 222 13.90 -5.45 16.18
N GLN A 223 14.28 -6.62 16.66
CA GLN A 223 15.50 -6.88 17.44
C GLN A 223 16.80 -6.59 16.67
N THR A 224 16.76 -6.66 15.34
CA THR A 224 17.91 -6.42 14.47
C THR A 224 18.10 -4.95 14.11
N THR A 225 17.21 -4.06 14.59
CA THR A 225 17.30 -2.62 14.32
C THR A 225 18.13 -1.91 15.37
N ARG A 226 18.71 -0.77 15.00
CA ARG A 226 19.47 0.09 15.93
C ARG A 226 18.64 0.61 17.13
N HIS A 227 17.32 0.52 17.05
CA HIS A 227 16.40 1.03 18.06
C HIS A 227 16.22 0.10 19.25
N VAL A 228 16.67 -1.17 19.16
CA VAL A 228 16.50 -2.16 20.23
C VAL A 228 17.28 -1.82 21.50
N GLU A 229 18.46 -1.26 21.34
CA GLU A 229 19.33 -0.87 22.45
C GLU A 229 18.66 0.20 23.33
N GLU A 230 18.15 1.26 22.69
CA GLU A 230 17.39 2.28 23.41
C GLU A 230 16.11 1.72 24.02
N ALA A 231 15.37 0.87 23.30
CA ALA A 231 14.15 0.27 23.82
C ALA A 231 14.39 -0.53 25.11
N LEU A 232 15.48 -1.31 25.18
CA LEU A 232 15.87 -2.05 26.38
C LEU A 232 16.25 -1.12 27.55
N MET A 233 17.00 -0.04 27.27
CA MET A 233 17.32 0.96 28.29
C MET A 233 16.05 1.63 28.82
N ARG A 234 15.14 2.04 27.94
CA ARG A 234 13.87 2.67 28.32
C ARG A 234 12.94 1.71 29.08
N LEU A 235 12.98 0.40 28.76
CA LEU A 235 12.29 -0.62 29.55
C LEU A 235 12.89 -0.70 30.95
N THR A 236 14.23 -0.67 31.10
CA THR A 236 14.90 -0.63 32.39
C THR A 236 14.41 0.56 33.20
N GLU A 237 14.37 1.76 32.62
CA GLU A 237 13.90 2.98 33.26
C GLU A 237 12.44 2.89 33.71
N ALA A 238 11.55 2.44 32.82
CA ALA A 238 10.12 2.32 33.07
C ALA A 238 9.82 1.29 34.18
N TYR A 239 10.44 0.11 34.12
CA TYR A 239 10.27 -0.92 35.14
C TYR A 239 10.83 -0.52 36.50
N MET A 240 12.02 0.13 36.54
CA MET A 240 12.57 0.68 37.78
C MET A 240 11.66 1.71 38.39
N THR A 241 11.01 2.55 37.61
CA THR A 241 10.07 3.57 38.09
C THR A 241 8.80 2.97 38.64
N LEU A 242 8.33 1.87 38.06
CA LEU A 242 7.16 1.11 38.56
C LEU A 242 7.49 0.17 39.72
N GLY A 243 8.77 0.03 40.09
CA GLY A 243 9.19 -0.92 41.14
C GLY A 243 9.20 -2.39 40.71
N ILE A 244 9.13 -2.67 39.38
CA ILE A 244 9.20 -4.03 38.81
C ILE A 244 10.68 -4.39 38.60
N VAL A 245 11.36 -4.65 39.72
CA VAL A 245 12.83 -4.76 39.75
C VAL A 245 13.35 -5.89 38.90
N ASP A 246 12.76 -7.07 38.95
CA ASP A 246 13.24 -8.25 38.21
C ASP A 246 13.28 -8.04 36.70
N GLU A 247 12.26 -7.39 36.14
CA GLU A 247 12.20 -7.07 34.72
C GLU A 247 13.17 -5.94 34.35
N ALA A 248 13.36 -4.96 35.23
CA ALA A 248 14.37 -3.92 35.03
C ALA A 248 15.78 -4.48 34.99
N GLN A 249 16.15 -5.34 35.95
CA GLN A 249 17.45 -6.02 35.99
C GLN A 249 17.65 -6.90 34.75
N THR A 250 16.60 -7.62 34.31
CA THR A 250 16.63 -8.45 33.12
C THR A 250 16.83 -7.62 31.84
N SER A 251 16.14 -6.47 31.70
CA SER A 251 16.34 -5.58 30.56
C SER A 251 17.77 -5.10 30.46
N ALA A 252 18.35 -4.66 31.59
CA ALA A 252 19.74 -4.20 31.65
C ALA A 252 20.73 -5.34 31.37
N ALA A 253 20.48 -6.55 31.89
CA ALA A 253 21.33 -7.72 31.66
C ALA A 253 21.33 -8.16 30.19
N VAL A 254 20.14 -8.23 29.56
CA VAL A 254 20.00 -8.57 28.14
C VAL A 254 20.68 -7.52 27.25
N LEU A 255 20.54 -6.22 27.60
CA LEU A 255 21.21 -5.13 26.90
C LEU A 255 22.75 -5.29 27.00
N GLY A 256 23.28 -5.52 28.20
CA GLY A 256 24.73 -5.68 28.39
C GLY A 256 25.31 -6.94 27.78
N HIS A 257 24.51 -8.02 27.72
CA HIS A 257 24.97 -9.29 27.10
C HIS A 257 25.04 -9.14 25.55
N ASN A 258 24.07 -8.52 24.92
CA ASN A 258 24.00 -8.46 23.47
C ASN A 258 24.68 -7.21 22.88
N PHE A 259 24.78 -6.13 23.64
CA PHE A 259 25.30 -4.84 23.19
C PHE A 259 26.25 -4.22 24.26
N PRO A 260 27.37 -4.88 24.60
CA PRO A 260 28.22 -4.45 25.71
C PRO A 260 28.87 -3.06 25.53
N ASP A 261 29.09 -2.66 24.27
CA ASP A 261 29.71 -1.38 23.93
C ASP A 261 28.70 -0.25 23.74
N SER A 262 27.40 -0.52 23.95
CA SER A 262 26.35 0.44 23.75
C SER A 262 26.35 1.54 24.83
N PRO A 263 26.25 2.83 24.46
CA PRO A 263 26.05 3.90 25.44
C PRO A 263 24.77 3.70 26.26
N TRP A 264 23.75 3.10 25.68
CA TRP A 264 22.50 2.78 26.36
C TRP A 264 22.70 1.73 27.47
N TYR A 265 23.64 0.80 27.30
CA TYR A 265 23.98 -0.14 28.37
C TYR A 265 24.61 0.56 29.55
N GLN A 266 25.51 1.50 29.31
CA GLN A 266 26.13 2.27 30.39
C GLN A 266 25.10 3.01 31.24
N ASP A 267 24.11 3.61 30.56
CA ASP A 267 23.01 4.31 31.25
C ASP A 267 22.12 3.35 32.04
N ALA A 268 21.74 2.21 31.46
CA ALA A 268 20.97 1.17 32.12
C ALA A 268 21.69 0.61 33.36
N TYR A 269 22.98 0.32 33.21
CA TYR A 269 23.84 -0.16 34.30
C TYR A 269 23.89 0.83 35.46
N ASN A 270 24.17 2.09 35.17
CA ASN A 270 24.24 3.16 36.18
C ASN A 270 22.90 3.33 36.89
N LEU A 271 21.80 3.23 36.17
CA LEU A 271 20.43 3.34 36.74
C LEU A 271 20.14 2.20 37.74
N VAL A 272 20.49 0.96 37.40
CA VAL A 272 20.30 -0.20 38.27
C VAL A 272 21.25 -0.12 39.50
N LYS A 273 22.51 0.25 39.29
CA LYS A 273 23.51 0.44 40.35
C LYS A 273 23.13 1.52 41.33
N ALA A 274 22.57 2.64 40.91
CA ALA A 274 22.13 3.73 41.78
C ALA A 274 21.07 3.29 42.80
N ARG A 275 20.40 2.17 42.57
CA ARG A 275 19.46 1.51 43.50
C ARG A 275 20.07 0.39 44.34
N GLY A 276 21.40 0.20 44.25
CA GLY A 276 22.10 -0.87 44.95
C GLY A 276 21.88 -2.27 44.37
N LEU A 277 21.46 -2.33 43.10
CA LEU A 277 21.16 -3.56 42.37
C LEU A 277 22.24 -3.83 41.31
N GLU A 278 22.23 -5.06 40.75
CA GLU A 278 23.07 -5.48 39.62
C GLU A 278 22.20 -5.96 38.47
N PRO A 279 22.61 -5.77 37.20
CA PRO A 279 21.95 -6.44 36.09
C PRO A 279 21.96 -7.97 36.31
N SER A 280 20.78 -8.57 36.27
CA SER A 280 20.59 -10.00 36.50
C SER A 280 19.51 -10.55 35.59
N GLU A 281 19.82 -11.55 34.79
CA GLU A 281 18.89 -12.11 33.82
C GLU A 281 17.94 -13.13 34.46
N ASN A 282 16.64 -12.85 34.40
CA ASN A 282 15.60 -13.85 34.63
C ASN A 282 15.27 -14.57 33.32
N LYS A 283 15.72 -15.82 33.18
CA LYS A 283 15.49 -16.65 31.98
C LYS A 283 14.03 -16.92 31.66
N ASN A 284 13.14 -16.74 32.62
CA ASN A 284 11.68 -16.89 32.43
C ASN A 284 10.99 -15.58 32.01
N SER A 285 11.70 -14.46 32.05
CA SER A 285 11.19 -13.18 31.55
C SER A 285 10.85 -13.26 30.05
N TRP A 286 9.84 -12.49 29.65
CA TRP A 286 9.50 -12.35 28.26
C TRP A 286 10.64 -11.70 27.45
N ILE A 287 11.45 -10.84 28.07
CA ILE A 287 12.60 -10.16 27.43
C ILE A 287 13.66 -11.21 27.07
N SER A 288 14.08 -12.04 28.02
CA SER A 288 15.04 -13.11 27.76
C SER A 288 14.56 -14.11 26.73
N ARG A 289 13.25 -14.42 26.73
CA ARG A 289 12.67 -15.31 25.72
C ARG A 289 12.65 -14.69 24.33
N ALA A 290 12.42 -13.38 24.22
CA ALA A 290 12.48 -12.69 22.94
C ALA A 290 13.86 -12.79 22.30
N PHE A 291 14.94 -12.62 23.07
CA PHE A 291 16.32 -12.69 22.57
C PHE A 291 16.86 -14.12 22.36
N LYS A 292 16.23 -15.14 22.92
CA LYS A 292 16.60 -16.56 22.66
C LYS A 292 16.03 -17.10 21.35
N ALA A 293 15.06 -16.42 20.77
CA ALA A 293 14.39 -16.83 19.53
C ALA A 293 15.12 -16.37 18.26
N ILE A 294 16.26 -15.68 18.39
CA ILE A 294 17.15 -15.24 17.30
C ILE A 294 18.31 -16.23 17.19
#